data_297ae2c72e47da5a5fcaa11c43d9554a
#
_entry.id   297ae2c72e47da5a5fcaa11c43d9554a
#
_cell.length_a   1.000
_cell.length_b   1.000
_cell.length_c   1.000
_cell.angle_alpha   90.00
_cell.angle_beta   90.00
_cell.angle_gamma   90.00
#
_symmetry.space_group_name_H-M   'P 1'
#
loop_
_entity.id
_entity.type
_entity.pdbx_description
1 polymer ?
#
loop_
_entity_poly.entity_id
_entity_poly.type
_entity_poly.pdbx_seq_one_letter_code
_entity_poly.pdbx_strand_id
1 'polypeptide(L)'
;MGTKEKPGEFDCYAAAAPDEPMFVLLARDPSAHLLVGLWALIRDKLGEDSAGKIEEARDCADAMRDWFALHAGEKKVVKATAIAEIWAKFDFGK
;
A
#
# COMPACT_ATOMS: atom_id res chain seq x y z
N MET A 1 1.76 -9.29 -3.66
CA MET A 1 2.41 -8.32 -2.76
C MET A 1 3.75 -8.89 -2.34
N GLY A 2 4.83 -8.24 -2.70
CA GLY A 2 6.17 -8.75 -2.46
C GLY A 2 7.19 -7.93 -3.23
N THR A 3 8.24 -8.57 -3.71
CA THR A 3 9.26 -7.94 -4.54
C THR A 3 9.28 -8.58 -5.93
N LYS A 4 10.00 -7.97 -6.87
CA LYS A 4 10.21 -8.59 -8.18
C LYS A 4 10.86 -9.97 -8.06
N GLU A 5 11.81 -10.11 -7.14
CA GLU A 5 12.54 -11.36 -6.94
C GLU A 5 11.67 -12.41 -6.23
N LYS A 6 10.80 -11.96 -5.31
CA LYS A 6 9.93 -12.82 -4.53
C LYS A 6 8.51 -12.26 -4.53
N PRO A 7 7.74 -12.51 -5.60
CA PRO A 7 6.34 -12.10 -5.64
C PRO A 7 5.56 -12.75 -4.50
N GLY A 8 4.58 -12.03 -3.97
CA GLY A 8 3.71 -12.59 -2.95
C GLY A 8 2.72 -13.58 -3.53
N GLU A 9 2.00 -14.25 -2.66
CA GLU A 9 0.91 -15.16 -3.05
C GLU A 9 -0.22 -14.42 -3.75
N PHE A 10 -0.48 -13.18 -3.33
CA PHE A 10 -1.57 -12.35 -3.86
C PHE A 10 -1.00 -11.27 -4.78
N ASP A 11 -0.67 -11.68 -6.01
CA ASP A 11 -0.10 -10.78 -7.02
C ASP A 11 -1.20 -10.26 -7.93
N CYS A 12 -1.62 -9.02 -7.71
CA CYS A 12 -2.68 -8.40 -8.49
C CYS A 12 -2.27 -8.12 -9.95
N TYR A 13 -0.97 -7.94 -10.23
CA TYR A 13 -0.50 -7.73 -11.59
C TYR A 13 -0.80 -8.95 -12.47
N ALA A 14 -0.48 -10.13 -11.96
CA ALA A 14 -0.73 -11.37 -12.69
C ALA A 14 -2.24 -11.66 -12.87
N ALA A 15 -3.05 -11.21 -11.90
CA ALA A 15 -4.49 -11.45 -11.90
C ALA A 15 -5.28 -10.41 -12.69
N ALA A 16 -4.68 -9.27 -13.06
CA ALA A 16 -5.39 -8.19 -13.73
C ALA A 16 -5.85 -8.59 -15.12
N ALA A 17 -7.04 -8.13 -15.50
CA ALA A 17 -7.53 -8.26 -16.88
C ALA A 17 -6.69 -7.37 -17.81
N PRO A 18 -6.55 -7.71 -19.12
CA PRO A 18 -5.70 -6.92 -20.02
C PRO A 18 -6.09 -5.45 -20.16
N ASP A 19 -7.36 -5.13 -19.98
CA ASP A 19 -7.90 -3.76 -20.11
C ASP A 19 -8.21 -3.12 -18.75
N GLU A 20 -7.88 -3.80 -17.66
CA GLU A 20 -8.15 -3.31 -16.31
C GLU A 20 -7.11 -2.27 -15.88
N PRO A 21 -7.53 -1.02 -15.58
CA PRO A 21 -6.58 -0.01 -15.12
C PRO A 21 -5.91 -0.41 -13.81
N MET A 22 -4.61 -0.16 -13.72
CA MET A 22 -3.79 -0.47 -12.55
C MET A 22 -2.99 0.73 -12.12
N PHE A 23 -2.71 0.79 -10.82
CA PHE A 23 -1.76 1.73 -10.25
C PHE A 23 -0.76 0.98 -9.37
N VAL A 24 0.52 1.14 -9.63
CA VAL A 24 1.58 0.43 -8.92
C VAL A 24 2.30 1.37 -7.97
N LEU A 25 2.39 0.98 -6.70
CA LEU A 25 3.12 1.71 -5.68
C LEU A 25 4.42 0.98 -5.36
N LEU A 26 5.52 1.73 -5.36
CA LEU A 26 6.83 1.21 -4.99
C LEU A 26 7.25 1.78 -3.63
N ALA A 27 8.05 1.02 -2.89
CA ALA A 27 8.52 1.43 -1.57
C ALA A 27 9.29 2.75 -1.56
N ARG A 28 9.87 3.16 -2.71
CA ARG A 28 10.54 4.46 -2.86
C ARG A 28 9.60 5.66 -2.75
N ASP A 29 8.30 5.44 -2.92
CA ASP A 29 7.30 6.48 -2.72
C ASP A 29 7.08 6.67 -1.22
N PRO A 30 7.27 7.89 -0.68
CA PRO A 30 7.14 8.12 0.76
C PRO A 30 5.75 7.85 1.33
N SER A 31 4.73 7.81 0.48
CA SER A 31 3.35 7.53 0.89
C SER A 31 2.94 6.07 0.75
N ALA A 32 3.75 5.25 0.05
CA ALA A 32 3.33 3.89 -0.33
C ALA A 32 2.98 3.02 0.87
N HIS A 33 3.83 2.97 1.90
CA HIS A 33 3.59 2.14 3.07
C HIS A 33 2.31 2.53 3.81
N LEU A 34 2.00 3.83 3.87
CA LEU A 34 0.77 4.32 4.51
C LEU A 34 -0.47 3.94 3.70
N LEU A 35 -0.41 4.08 2.39
CA LEU A 35 -1.53 3.74 1.51
C LEU A 35 -1.81 2.24 1.52
N VAL A 36 -0.77 1.41 1.48
CA VAL A 36 -0.93 -0.05 1.56
C VAL A 36 -1.47 -0.46 2.93
N GLY A 37 -0.97 0.14 4.01
CA GLY A 37 -1.50 -0.10 5.36
C GLY A 37 -2.98 0.30 5.48
N LEU A 38 -3.35 1.45 4.94
CA LEU A 38 -4.74 1.90 4.92
C LEU A 38 -5.63 0.95 4.11
N TRP A 39 -5.15 0.52 2.95
CA TRP A 39 -5.85 -0.47 2.13
C TRP A 39 -6.15 -1.74 2.94
N ALA A 40 -5.15 -2.24 3.66
CA ALA A 40 -5.31 -3.44 4.49
C ALA A 40 -6.39 -3.25 5.57
N LEU A 41 -6.42 -2.09 6.22
CA LEU A 41 -7.43 -1.77 7.24
C LEU A 41 -8.83 -1.72 6.64
N ILE A 42 -8.98 -1.09 5.47
CA ILE A 42 -10.27 -1.00 4.77
C ILE A 42 -10.76 -2.40 4.38
N ARG A 43 -9.88 -3.22 3.80
CA ARG A 43 -10.26 -4.56 3.35
C ARG A 43 -10.59 -5.48 4.52
N ASP A 44 -9.86 -5.36 5.61
CA ASP A 44 -10.17 -6.11 6.84
C ASP A 44 -11.56 -5.76 7.36
N LYS A 45 -11.90 -4.48 7.34
CA LYS A 45 -13.21 -3.99 7.78
C LYS A 45 -14.34 -4.49 6.89
N LEU A 46 -14.11 -4.61 5.59
CA LEU A 46 -15.10 -5.14 4.65
C LEU A 46 -15.37 -6.64 4.86
N GLY A 47 -14.38 -7.38 5.37
CA GLY A 47 -14.54 -8.80 5.70
C GLY A 47 -14.66 -9.75 4.52
N GLU A 48 -14.34 -9.31 3.31
CA GLU A 48 -14.48 -10.11 2.09
C GLU A 48 -13.19 -10.82 1.67
N ASP A 49 -12.05 -10.37 2.21
CA ASP A 49 -10.75 -10.95 1.86
C ASP A 49 -10.32 -11.98 2.89
N SER A 50 -9.48 -12.93 2.46
CA SER A 50 -8.90 -13.91 3.38
C SER A 50 -7.96 -13.23 4.38
N ALA A 51 -7.83 -13.81 5.57
CA ALA A 51 -6.89 -13.33 6.58
C ALA A 51 -5.45 -13.34 6.06
N GLY A 52 -5.09 -14.34 5.26
CA GLY A 52 -3.75 -14.42 4.65
C GLY A 52 -3.46 -13.27 3.71
N LYS A 53 -4.45 -12.82 2.93
CA LYS A 53 -4.30 -11.68 2.03
C LYS A 53 -4.10 -10.37 2.80
N ILE A 54 -4.87 -10.16 3.87
CA ILE A 54 -4.74 -8.98 4.73
C ILE A 54 -3.38 -8.95 5.41
N GLU A 55 -2.94 -10.10 5.93
CA GLU A 55 -1.63 -10.22 6.57
C GLU A 55 -0.49 -9.94 5.59
N GLU A 56 -0.57 -10.50 4.38
CA GLU A 56 0.43 -10.23 3.33
C GLU A 56 0.51 -8.73 3.02
N ALA A 57 -0.62 -8.03 2.98
CA ALA A 57 -0.64 -6.59 2.74
C ALA A 57 0.01 -5.81 3.89
N ARG A 58 -0.26 -6.21 5.14
CA ARG A 58 0.37 -5.58 6.31
C ARG A 58 1.87 -5.79 6.32
N ASP A 59 2.32 -7.01 6.02
CA ASP A 59 3.74 -7.33 5.92
C ASP A 59 4.40 -6.53 4.81
N CYS A 60 3.73 -6.37 3.68
CA CYS A 60 4.20 -5.56 2.57
C CYS A 60 4.35 -4.08 2.99
N ALA A 61 3.36 -3.54 3.70
CA ALA A 61 3.44 -2.15 4.19
C ALA A 61 4.64 -1.95 5.13
N ASP A 62 4.87 -2.89 6.04
CA ASP A 62 6.01 -2.84 6.95
C ASP A 62 7.33 -2.95 6.19
N ALA A 63 7.41 -3.84 5.21
CA ALA A 63 8.59 -4.00 4.38
C ALA A 63 8.88 -2.76 3.55
N MET A 64 7.84 -2.12 3.01
CA MET A 64 7.96 -0.86 2.28
C MET A 64 8.50 0.27 3.17
N ARG A 65 7.98 0.38 4.39
CA ARG A 65 8.44 1.38 5.37
C ARG A 65 9.92 1.18 5.68
N ASP A 66 10.32 -0.05 5.95
CA ASP A 66 11.70 -0.38 6.31
C ASP A 66 12.64 -0.13 5.13
N TRP A 67 12.25 -0.53 3.94
CA TRP A 67 13.03 -0.29 2.73
C TRP A 67 13.20 1.22 2.49
N PHE A 68 12.13 1.99 2.62
CA PHE A 68 12.16 3.45 2.47
C PHE A 68 13.14 4.08 3.47
N ALA A 69 13.07 3.66 4.73
CA ALA A 69 13.95 4.18 5.78
C ALA A 69 15.44 3.95 5.46
N LEU A 70 15.75 2.79 4.84
CA LEU A 70 17.13 2.45 4.47
C LEU A 70 17.63 3.15 3.21
N HIS A 71 16.74 3.47 2.26
CA HIS A 71 17.14 3.92 0.91
C HIS A 71 16.77 5.37 0.60
N ALA A 72 15.94 6.00 1.41
CA ALA A 72 15.38 7.31 1.08
C ALA A 72 16.36 8.48 1.28
N GLY A 73 17.42 8.28 2.06
CA GLY A 73 18.34 9.37 2.40
C GLY A 73 17.63 10.49 3.14
N GLU A 74 17.62 11.69 2.55
CA GLU A 74 16.97 12.87 3.14
C GLU A 74 15.50 13.04 2.77
N LYS A 75 14.91 12.10 2.03
CA LYS A 75 13.50 12.20 1.67
C LYS A 75 12.63 12.15 2.92
N LYS A 76 11.64 13.02 2.94
CA LYS A 76 10.74 13.12 4.10
C LYS A 76 9.74 11.96 4.09
N VAL A 77 9.57 11.35 5.25
CA VAL A 77 8.48 10.40 5.49
C VAL A 77 7.19 11.21 5.66
N VAL A 78 6.11 10.76 5.03
CA VAL A 78 4.80 11.39 5.21
C VAL A 78 4.30 11.08 6.61
N LYS A 79 4.02 12.13 7.39
CA LYS A 79 3.53 12.00 8.76
C LYS A 79 2.03 11.73 8.77
N ALA A 80 1.56 11.03 9.81
CA ALA A 80 0.14 10.75 9.99
C ALA A 80 -0.72 12.03 10.03
N THR A 81 -0.19 13.12 10.60
CA THR A 81 -0.86 14.42 10.63
C THR A 81 -1.09 14.99 9.23
N ALA A 82 -0.12 14.84 8.33
CA ALA A 82 -0.26 15.27 6.94
C ALA A 82 -1.33 14.45 6.21
N ILE A 83 -1.41 13.16 6.48
CA ILE A 83 -2.44 12.28 5.91
C ILE A 83 -3.83 12.76 6.35
N ALA A 84 -4.01 13.09 7.63
CA ALA A 84 -5.29 13.58 8.14
C ALA A 84 -5.71 14.88 7.46
N GLU A 85 -4.78 15.81 7.24
CA GLU A 85 -5.05 17.07 6.54
C GLU A 85 -5.44 16.85 5.09
N ILE A 86 -4.73 15.96 4.39
CA ILE A 86 -5.03 15.61 3.00
C ILE A 86 -6.40 14.95 2.92
N TRP A 87 -6.69 14.04 3.83
CA TRP A 87 -7.97 13.32 3.91
C TRP A 87 -9.14 14.29 4.06
N ALA A 88 -8.98 15.31 4.93
CA ALA A 88 -10.02 16.31 5.15
C ALA A 88 -10.33 17.13 3.89
N LYS A 89 -9.36 17.23 2.97
CA LYS A 89 -9.53 17.97 1.70
C LYS A 89 -10.02 17.08 0.57
N PHE A 90 -10.03 15.77 0.75
CA PHE A 90 -10.43 14.82 -0.29
C PHE A 90 -11.96 14.84 -0.42
N ASP A 91 -12.42 14.97 -1.64
CA ASP A 91 -13.85 15.08 -1.94
C ASP A 91 -14.40 13.71 -2.38
N PHE A 92 -14.91 12.98 -1.41
CA PHE A 92 -15.44 11.64 -1.65
C PHE A 92 -16.87 11.69 -2.18
N GLY A 93 -17.16 10.91 -3.21
CA GLY A 93 -18.53 10.61 -3.60
C GLY A 93 -19.28 11.71 -4.32
N LYS A 94 -18.59 12.64 -4.91
CA LYS A 94 -19.21 13.64 -5.77
C LYS A 94 -19.12 13.27 -7.23
#